data_05b84e8bd90020cb1742d4caf82fbc9b
#
_entry.id   05b84e8bd90020cb1742d4caf82fbc9b
#
_cell.length_a   1.000
_cell.length_b   1.000
_cell.length_c   1.000
_cell.angle_alpha   90.00
_cell.angle_beta   90.00
_cell.angle_gamma   90.00
#
_symmetry.space_group_name_H-M   'P 1'
#
loop_
_entity.id
_entity.type
_entity.pdbx_description
1 polymer ?
#
loop_
_entity_poly.entity_id
_entity_poly.type
_entity_poly.pdbx_seq_one_letter_code
_entity_poly.pdbx_strand_id
1 'polypeptide(L)'
;HLYHYDGFTTGVFVLRAETVKSAAKLFYRLLDCADAPEGEKEPLFNLFSYWKDGEFRSVIVFRSRHRSHHYFSEGPDHLTMSPGCADMGGVFIVPVEEEYERLSPELLEEMVREVSITEEEEGMIINRLTRTQPRLHVGIMSAKEIEFEILSDGAGARKAVMREGKIEYDGA
;
A
#
# COMPACT_ATOMS: atom_id res chain seq x y z
N HIS A 1 4.33 3.01 17.41
CA HIS A 1 5.48 2.77 16.54
C HIS A 1 5.11 3.08 15.09
N LEU A 2 6.04 3.61 14.33
CA LEU A 2 5.91 3.85 12.89
C LEU A 2 7.05 3.14 12.17
N TYR A 3 6.73 2.47 11.08
CA TYR A 3 7.67 1.71 10.26
C TYR A 3 7.53 2.13 8.80
N HIS A 4 8.63 2.20 8.10
CA HIS A 4 8.71 2.20 6.66
C HIS A 4 8.72 0.74 6.19
N TYR A 5 7.91 0.40 5.18
CA TYR A 5 7.84 -0.96 4.65
C TYR A 5 8.66 -1.07 3.37
N ASP A 6 9.64 -1.96 3.40
CA ASP A 6 10.51 -2.26 2.26
C ASP A 6 10.18 -3.66 1.71
N GLY A 7 9.43 -3.75 0.65
CA GLY A 7 9.08 -5.06 0.07
C GLY A 7 7.96 -5.12 -0.96
N PHE A 8 7.30 -4.00 -1.26
CA PHE A 8 6.23 -3.99 -2.26
C PHE A 8 6.39 -2.83 -3.26
N THR A 9 6.11 -1.63 -2.81
CA THR A 9 6.28 -0.40 -3.58
C THR A 9 6.79 0.69 -2.65
N THR A 10 7.16 1.83 -3.17
CA THR A 10 7.56 2.98 -2.37
C THR A 10 6.37 3.64 -1.68
N GLY A 11 6.64 4.38 -0.61
CA GLY A 11 5.62 5.14 0.11
C GLY A 11 4.72 4.32 1.02
N VAL A 12 5.13 3.13 1.43
CA VAL A 12 4.37 2.27 2.34
C VAL A 12 4.86 2.43 3.76
N PHE A 13 3.95 2.86 4.64
CA PHE A 13 4.22 3.01 6.06
C PHE A 13 3.29 2.13 6.88
N VAL A 14 3.82 1.49 7.91
CA VAL A 14 3.06 0.68 8.86
C VAL A 14 3.07 1.35 10.22
N LEU A 15 1.88 1.61 10.74
CA LEU A 15 1.65 2.20 12.03
C LEU A 15 1.13 1.14 13.00
N ARG A 16 1.72 1.07 14.20
CA ARG A 16 1.28 0.19 15.28
C ARG A 16 1.07 1.00 16.55
N ALA A 17 -0.08 0.83 17.19
CA ALA A 17 -0.44 1.55 18.39
C ALA A 17 -1.37 0.73 19.30
N GLU A 18 -1.30 0.93 20.60
CA GLU A 18 -2.18 0.28 21.59
C GLU A 18 -3.62 0.80 21.52
N THR A 19 -3.83 2.01 21.01
CA THR A 19 -5.14 2.63 20.92
C THR A 19 -5.35 3.35 19.59
N VAL A 20 -6.61 3.42 19.13
CA VAL A 20 -6.99 4.20 17.94
C VAL A 20 -6.58 5.67 18.07
N LYS A 21 -6.69 6.24 19.28
CA LYS A 21 -6.29 7.64 19.52
C LYS A 21 -4.78 7.87 19.30
N SER A 22 -3.96 6.92 19.74
CA SER A 22 -2.51 6.98 19.51
C SER A 22 -2.18 6.76 18.02
N ALA A 23 -2.89 5.84 17.38
CA ALA A 23 -2.78 5.61 15.94
C ALA A 23 -3.10 6.87 15.13
N ALA A 24 -4.24 7.52 15.41
CA ALA A 24 -4.64 8.75 14.74
C ALA A 24 -3.60 9.86 14.89
N LYS A 25 -3.00 10.02 16.08
CA LYS A 25 -1.92 11.01 16.27
C LYS A 25 -0.70 10.74 15.40
N LEU A 26 -0.29 9.48 15.27
CA LEU A 26 0.83 9.10 14.41
C LEU A 26 0.48 9.28 12.94
N PHE A 27 -0.74 8.93 12.56
CA PHE A 27 -1.23 9.09 11.19
C PHE A 27 -1.22 10.56 10.75
N TYR A 28 -1.77 11.48 11.55
CA TYR A 28 -1.73 12.90 11.20
C TYR A 28 -0.30 13.46 11.13
N ARG A 29 0.60 13.02 12.01
CA ARG A 29 2.00 13.41 11.92
C ARG A 29 2.69 12.92 10.65
N LEU A 30 2.32 11.73 10.17
CA LEU A 30 2.80 11.20 8.91
C LEU A 30 2.25 12.01 7.74
N LEU A 31 0.95 12.33 7.74
CA LEU A 31 0.32 13.17 6.72
C LEU A 31 0.94 14.56 6.64
N ASP A 32 1.22 15.20 7.79
CA ASP A 32 1.87 16.52 7.85
C ASP A 32 3.26 16.54 7.20
N CYS A 33 3.87 15.37 6.99
CA CYS A 33 5.17 15.22 6.35
C CYS A 33 5.10 14.89 4.85
N ALA A 34 3.93 14.55 4.33
CA ALA A 34 3.70 14.23 2.93
C ALA A 34 3.23 15.46 2.15
N ASP A 35 3.73 15.61 0.93
CA ASP A 35 3.24 16.65 0.03
C ASP A 35 2.00 16.17 -0.73
N ALA A 36 1.12 17.11 -1.08
CA ALA A 36 0.04 16.84 -2.03
C ALA A 36 0.62 16.77 -3.45
N PRO A 37 0.20 15.80 -4.29
CA PRO A 37 0.55 15.80 -5.70
C PRO A 37 0.09 17.08 -6.41
N GLU A 38 0.71 17.40 -7.56
CA GLU A 38 0.34 18.55 -8.35
C GLU A 38 -1.16 18.54 -8.71
N GLY A 39 -1.84 19.65 -8.41
CA GLY A 39 -3.29 19.80 -8.64
C GLY A 39 -4.18 19.29 -7.52
N GLU A 40 -3.64 18.56 -6.55
CA GLU A 40 -4.37 18.06 -5.38
C GLU A 40 -4.23 19.01 -4.19
N LYS A 41 -5.21 18.98 -3.28
CA LYS A 41 -5.21 19.79 -2.07
C LYS A 41 -4.61 19.09 -0.86
N GLU A 42 -4.56 17.77 -0.91
CA GLU A 42 -4.16 16.88 0.18
C GLU A 42 -3.31 15.73 -0.35
N PRO A 43 -2.43 15.13 0.46
CA PRO A 43 -1.72 13.93 0.08
C PRO A 43 -2.68 12.81 -0.30
N LEU A 44 -2.41 12.10 -1.38
CA LEU A 44 -3.17 10.93 -1.79
C LEU A 44 -2.62 9.69 -1.10
N PHE A 45 -3.52 8.87 -0.56
CA PHE A 45 -3.14 7.60 0.07
C PHE A 45 -4.26 6.57 0.07
N ASN A 46 -3.89 5.32 0.21
CA ASN A 46 -4.78 4.22 0.58
C ASN A 46 -4.48 3.82 2.03
N LEU A 47 -5.51 3.49 2.80
CA LEU A 47 -5.41 3.18 4.21
C LEU A 47 -6.11 1.86 4.52
N PHE A 48 -5.37 0.93 5.14
CA PHE A 48 -5.90 -0.30 5.70
C PHE A 48 -5.72 -0.25 7.21
N SER A 49 -6.76 -0.53 7.97
CA SER A 49 -6.66 -0.52 9.42
C SER A 49 -7.35 -1.75 10.02
N TYR A 50 -6.69 -2.36 10.98
CA TYR A 50 -7.17 -3.60 11.62
C TYR A 50 -6.58 -3.76 13.03
N TRP A 51 -7.19 -4.65 13.81
CA TRP A 51 -6.66 -5.10 15.09
C TRP A 51 -5.96 -6.45 14.91
N LYS A 52 -4.74 -6.56 15.44
CA LYS A 52 -3.99 -7.82 15.51
C LYS A 52 -3.17 -7.85 16.78
N ASP A 53 -3.23 -8.98 17.52
CA ASP A 53 -2.45 -9.23 18.74
C ASP A 53 -2.57 -8.13 19.80
N GLY A 54 -3.77 -7.54 19.96
CA GLY A 54 -4.03 -6.46 20.92
C GLY A 54 -3.52 -5.09 20.50
N GLU A 55 -3.02 -4.93 19.30
CA GLU A 55 -2.58 -3.66 18.73
C GLU A 55 -3.47 -3.22 17.57
N PHE A 56 -3.70 -1.91 17.48
CA PHE A 56 -4.24 -1.28 16.28
C PHE A 56 -3.13 -1.05 15.26
N ARG A 57 -3.32 -1.57 14.06
CA ARG A 57 -2.37 -1.47 12.96
C ARG A 57 -3.01 -0.74 11.79
N SER A 58 -2.21 0.07 11.12
CA SER A 58 -2.60 0.72 9.87
C SER A 58 -1.46 0.62 8.87
N VAL A 59 -1.80 0.22 7.65
CA VAL A 59 -0.91 0.28 6.48
C VAL A 59 -1.35 1.46 5.64
N ILE A 60 -0.45 2.39 5.40
CA ILE A 60 -0.66 3.60 4.61
C ILE A 60 0.19 3.48 3.35
N VAL A 61 -0.42 3.59 2.19
CA VAL A 61 0.26 3.58 0.89
C VAL A 61 0.06 4.95 0.26
N PHE A 62 1.12 5.76 0.22
CA PHE A 62 1.06 7.07 -0.44
C PHE A 62 1.06 6.92 -1.95
N ARG A 63 0.35 7.85 -2.60
CA ARG A 63 0.15 7.85 -4.04
C ARG A 63 0.54 9.18 -4.66
N SER A 64 1.11 9.10 -5.87
CA SER A 64 1.42 10.26 -6.71
C SER A 64 0.22 10.70 -7.57
N ARG A 65 -0.68 9.75 -7.89
CA ARG A 65 -1.85 9.98 -8.75
C ARG A 65 -2.95 8.94 -8.52
N HIS A 66 -4.15 9.25 -8.98
CA HIS A 66 -5.29 8.35 -8.86
C HIS A 66 -5.26 7.19 -9.85
N ARG A 67 -4.72 7.40 -11.06
CA ARG A 67 -4.82 6.45 -12.17
C ARG A 67 -3.51 6.37 -12.94
N SER A 68 -3.20 5.17 -13.45
CA SER A 68 -2.07 4.97 -14.35
C SER A 68 -2.36 5.56 -15.74
N HIS A 69 -1.32 5.70 -16.55
CA HIS A 69 -1.45 6.17 -17.94
C HIS A 69 -2.35 5.26 -18.78
N HIS A 70 -2.39 3.96 -18.49
CA HIS A 70 -3.24 2.98 -19.19
C HIS A 70 -4.72 3.36 -19.15
N TYR A 71 -5.19 3.99 -18.07
CA TYR A 71 -6.57 4.45 -17.98
C TYR A 71 -6.92 5.54 -19.01
N PHE A 72 -5.93 6.35 -19.40
CA PHE A 72 -6.10 7.45 -20.35
C PHE A 72 -5.65 7.09 -21.76
N SER A 73 -5.06 5.90 -21.96
CA SER A 73 -4.65 5.40 -23.26
C SER A 73 -5.85 5.03 -24.12
N GLU A 74 -5.64 4.87 -25.43
CA GLU A 74 -6.64 4.40 -26.38
C GLU A 74 -6.24 3.04 -26.97
N GLY A 75 -7.21 2.32 -27.51
CA GLY A 75 -6.99 1.05 -28.19
C GLY A 75 -6.50 -0.06 -27.25
N PRO A 76 -5.58 -0.92 -27.70
CA PRO A 76 -5.15 -2.10 -26.94
C PRO A 76 -4.40 -1.78 -25.65
N ASP A 77 -3.89 -0.57 -25.47
CA ASP A 77 -3.18 -0.16 -24.25
C ASP A 77 -4.14 0.37 -23.18
N HIS A 78 -5.40 0.57 -23.53
CA HIS A 78 -6.41 1.03 -22.58
C HIS A 78 -6.74 -0.06 -21.55
N LEU A 79 -6.76 0.34 -20.27
CA LEU A 79 -7.25 -0.47 -19.16
C LEU A 79 -8.20 0.36 -18.29
N THR A 80 -9.43 -0.11 -18.15
CA THR A 80 -10.44 0.50 -17.26
C THR A 80 -10.04 0.36 -15.80
N MET A 81 -9.28 -0.68 -15.47
CA MET A 81 -8.74 -0.90 -14.14
C MET A 81 -7.79 0.24 -13.74
N SER A 82 -7.92 0.68 -12.51
CA SER A 82 -7.01 1.65 -11.91
C SER A 82 -6.70 1.24 -10.47
N PRO A 83 -5.42 1.05 -10.11
CA PRO A 83 -5.07 0.57 -8.78
C PRO A 83 -5.70 1.44 -7.68
N GLY A 84 -6.63 0.87 -6.93
CA GLY A 84 -7.31 1.49 -5.80
C GLY A 84 -6.91 0.85 -4.48
N CYS A 85 -7.75 1.00 -3.44
CA CYS A 85 -7.44 0.46 -2.13
C CYS A 85 -7.39 -1.08 -2.14
N ALA A 86 -8.37 -1.75 -2.78
CA ALA A 86 -8.39 -3.21 -2.86
C ALA A 86 -7.16 -3.75 -3.60
N ASP A 87 -6.80 -3.10 -4.71
CA ASP A 87 -5.66 -3.50 -5.54
C ASP A 87 -4.34 -3.36 -4.79
N MET A 88 -4.16 -2.26 -4.06
CA MET A 88 -3.01 -2.07 -3.16
C MET A 88 -2.96 -3.08 -2.01
N GLY A 89 -4.11 -3.68 -1.65
CA GLY A 89 -4.24 -4.78 -0.70
C GLY A 89 -4.03 -6.16 -1.33
N GLY A 90 -3.73 -6.23 -2.64
CA GLY A 90 -3.45 -7.48 -3.36
C GLY A 90 -4.68 -8.13 -4.01
N VAL A 91 -5.82 -7.43 -4.07
CA VAL A 91 -7.04 -7.91 -4.73
C VAL A 91 -7.36 -7.01 -5.91
N PHE A 92 -6.92 -7.40 -7.11
CA PHE A 92 -7.17 -6.65 -8.33
C PHE A 92 -8.57 -6.94 -8.87
N ILE A 93 -9.37 -5.88 -9.05
CA ILE A 93 -10.71 -5.95 -9.60
C ILE A 93 -10.65 -5.51 -11.05
N VAL A 94 -10.92 -6.45 -11.97
CA VAL A 94 -10.87 -6.23 -13.41
C VAL A 94 -12.27 -6.42 -13.97
N PRO A 95 -13.00 -5.34 -14.29
CA PRO A 95 -14.40 -5.42 -14.68
C PRO A 95 -14.64 -5.88 -16.13
N VAL A 96 -13.60 -5.92 -16.96
CA VAL A 96 -13.68 -6.23 -18.39
C VAL A 96 -12.88 -7.50 -18.66
N GLU A 97 -13.53 -8.52 -19.25
CA GLU A 97 -12.94 -9.85 -19.48
C GLU A 97 -11.71 -9.77 -20.41
N GLU A 98 -11.81 -9.00 -21.49
CA GLU A 98 -10.72 -8.81 -22.45
C GLU A 98 -9.51 -8.12 -21.84
N GLU A 99 -9.72 -7.27 -20.83
CA GLU A 99 -8.63 -6.66 -20.07
C GLU A 99 -7.98 -7.68 -19.13
N TYR A 100 -8.81 -8.51 -18.47
CA TYR A 100 -8.32 -9.56 -17.58
C TYR A 100 -7.37 -10.53 -18.31
N GLU A 101 -7.70 -10.95 -19.54
CA GLU A 101 -6.86 -11.85 -20.33
C GLU A 101 -5.50 -11.23 -20.73
N ARG A 102 -5.40 -9.90 -20.74
CA ARG A 102 -4.16 -9.17 -21.08
C ARG A 102 -3.29 -8.85 -19.89
N LEU A 103 -3.79 -9.00 -18.68
CA LEU A 103 -3.03 -8.67 -17.47
C LEU A 103 -1.90 -9.66 -17.26
N SER A 104 -0.75 -9.12 -16.89
CA SER A 104 0.38 -9.88 -16.39
C SER A 104 0.83 -9.33 -15.02
N PRO A 105 1.57 -10.10 -14.23
CA PRO A 105 2.16 -9.61 -12.99
C PRO A 105 3.02 -8.36 -13.19
N GLU A 106 3.78 -8.31 -14.28
CA GLU A 106 4.67 -7.20 -14.62
C GLU A 106 3.89 -5.92 -14.93
N LEU A 107 2.75 -6.05 -15.68
CA LEU A 107 1.88 -4.93 -15.99
C LEU A 107 1.20 -4.40 -14.72
N LEU A 108 0.75 -5.29 -13.83
CA LEU A 108 0.17 -4.90 -12.55
C LEU A 108 1.21 -4.18 -11.67
N GLU A 109 2.44 -4.68 -11.61
CA GLU A 109 3.54 -4.05 -10.87
C GLU A 109 3.87 -2.66 -11.45
N GLU A 110 3.93 -2.52 -12.78
CA GLU A 110 4.13 -1.24 -13.45
C GLU A 110 3.05 -0.23 -13.06
N MET A 111 1.77 -0.62 -13.15
CA MET A 111 0.64 0.24 -12.82
C MET A 111 0.66 0.67 -11.34
N VAL A 112 0.96 -0.25 -10.42
CA VAL A 112 1.08 0.05 -8.99
C VAL A 112 2.23 1.00 -8.73
N ARG A 113 3.39 0.77 -9.35
CA ARG A 113 4.57 1.61 -9.22
C ARG A 113 4.32 3.02 -9.75
N GLU A 114 3.65 3.14 -10.90
CA GLU A 114 3.32 4.42 -11.52
C GLU A 114 2.43 5.31 -10.63
N VAL A 115 1.47 4.70 -9.93
CA VAL A 115 0.55 5.46 -9.05
C VAL A 115 1.08 5.68 -7.64
N SER A 116 2.19 5.06 -7.28
CA SER A 116 2.87 5.24 -5.99
C SER A 116 3.80 6.45 -6.01
N ILE A 117 4.15 6.97 -4.84
CA ILE A 117 5.19 7.99 -4.74
C ILE A 117 6.57 7.41 -5.05
N THR A 118 7.51 8.26 -5.41
CA THR A 118 8.88 7.87 -5.71
C THR A 118 9.71 7.62 -4.44
N GLU A 119 10.86 6.97 -4.58
CA GLU A 119 11.83 6.80 -3.48
C GLU A 119 12.33 8.14 -2.92
N GLU A 120 12.45 9.16 -3.78
CA GLU A 120 12.85 10.51 -3.36
C GLU A 120 11.79 11.15 -2.48
N GLU A 121 10.52 11.09 -2.88
CA GLU A 121 9.38 11.62 -2.10
C GLU A 121 9.24 10.87 -0.76
N GLU A 122 9.40 9.56 -0.77
CA GLU A 122 9.42 8.75 0.45
C GLU A 122 10.56 9.16 1.39
N GLY A 123 11.77 9.33 0.85
CA GLY A 123 12.93 9.81 1.60
C GLY A 123 12.70 11.19 2.20
N MET A 124 11.99 12.08 1.51
CA MET A 124 11.59 13.39 2.04
C MET A 124 10.64 13.25 3.23
N ILE A 125 9.65 12.38 3.15
CA ILE A 125 8.71 12.10 4.26
C ILE A 125 9.49 11.61 5.48
N ILE A 126 10.36 10.61 5.31
CA ILE A 126 11.19 10.06 6.40
C ILE A 126 12.07 11.13 7.04
N ASN A 127 12.71 11.96 6.22
CA ASN A 127 13.58 13.05 6.70
C ASN A 127 12.77 14.09 7.50
N ARG A 128 11.59 14.49 7.02
CA ARG A 128 10.71 15.42 7.75
C ARG A 128 10.24 14.83 9.08
N LEU A 129 9.84 13.56 9.10
CA LEU A 129 9.44 12.85 10.32
C LEU A 129 10.56 12.85 11.37
N THR A 130 11.78 12.53 10.97
CA THR A 130 12.93 12.46 11.89
C THR A 130 13.35 13.84 12.42
N ARG A 131 13.23 14.88 11.60
CA ARG A 131 13.55 16.27 12.00
C ARG A 131 12.51 16.87 12.93
N THR A 132 11.21 16.66 12.64
CA THR A 132 10.12 17.26 13.41
C THR A 132 9.78 16.48 14.68
N GLN A 133 10.17 15.20 14.72
CA GLN A 133 9.86 14.28 15.81
C GLN A 133 11.13 13.52 16.26
N PRO A 134 12.11 14.17 16.89
CA PRO A 134 13.39 13.55 17.24
C PRO A 134 13.29 12.34 18.20
N ARG A 135 12.12 12.14 18.83
CA ARG A 135 11.80 10.97 19.67
C ARG A 135 11.02 9.89 18.94
N LEU A 136 10.59 10.14 17.69
CA LEU A 136 9.92 9.15 16.87
C LEU A 136 10.98 8.35 16.12
N HIS A 137 11.05 7.07 16.42
CA HIS A 137 11.90 6.16 15.67
C HIS A 137 11.07 5.56 14.52
N VAL A 138 11.52 5.74 13.29
CA VAL A 138 10.96 5.07 12.12
C VAL A 138 11.76 3.80 11.91
N GLY A 139 11.16 2.66 12.21
CA GLY A 139 11.73 1.34 11.95
C GLY A 139 11.60 0.93 10.49
N ILE A 140 12.37 -0.08 10.09
CA ILE A 140 12.20 -0.76 8.79
C ILE A 140 11.44 -2.05 9.06
N MET A 141 10.38 -2.32 8.28
CA MET A 141 9.63 -3.57 8.31
C MET A 141 9.80 -4.28 6.97
N SER A 142 10.17 -5.54 7.00
CA SER A 142 10.37 -6.34 5.79
C SER A 142 9.13 -7.18 5.46
N ALA A 143 9.04 -7.66 4.23
CA ALA A 143 7.97 -8.54 3.75
C ALA A 143 7.81 -9.82 4.61
N LYS A 144 8.86 -10.24 5.30
CA LYS A 144 8.83 -11.43 6.19
C LYS A 144 7.93 -11.25 7.43
N GLU A 145 7.55 -10.01 7.76
CA GLU A 145 6.78 -9.71 8.97
C GLU A 145 5.28 -9.48 8.69
N ILE A 146 4.83 -9.58 7.44
CA ILE A 146 3.43 -9.39 7.07
C ILE A 146 2.82 -10.74 6.70
N GLU A 147 1.95 -11.25 7.58
CA GLU A 147 1.08 -12.38 7.29
C GLU A 147 -0.29 -11.86 6.84
N PHE A 148 -0.76 -12.33 5.69
CA PHE A 148 -2.10 -12.06 5.19
C PHE A 148 -2.96 -13.33 5.33
N GLU A 149 -4.16 -13.16 5.84
CA GLU A 149 -5.18 -14.21 5.86
C GLU A 149 -6.19 -13.89 4.75
N ILE A 150 -6.23 -14.73 3.70
CA ILE A 150 -7.20 -14.60 2.63
C ILE A 150 -8.44 -15.39 3.03
N LEU A 151 -9.54 -14.70 3.25
CA LEU A 151 -10.85 -15.30 3.45
C LEU A 151 -11.43 -15.65 2.08
N SER A 152 -11.60 -16.94 1.79
CA SER A 152 -12.30 -17.38 0.58
C SER A 152 -13.81 -17.50 0.85
N ASP A 153 -14.59 -17.32 -0.18
CA ASP A 153 -16.05 -17.37 -0.25
C ASP A 153 -16.66 -18.77 0.03
N GLY A 154 -16.55 -19.25 1.24
CA GLY A 154 -17.29 -20.42 1.72
C GLY A 154 -16.66 -21.80 1.54
N ALA A 155 -15.44 -21.92 0.99
CA ALA A 155 -14.73 -23.20 0.83
C ALA A 155 -13.53 -23.40 1.78
N GLY A 156 -13.49 -22.65 2.88
CA GLY A 156 -12.42 -22.70 3.89
C GLY A 156 -11.38 -21.60 3.69
N ALA A 157 -10.94 -21.02 4.79
CA ALA A 157 -9.88 -20.02 4.80
C ALA A 157 -8.57 -20.65 4.29
N ARG A 158 -8.00 -20.10 3.22
CA ARG A 158 -6.63 -20.44 2.80
C ARG A 158 -5.71 -19.39 3.38
N LYS A 159 -4.73 -19.82 4.16
CA LYS A 159 -3.64 -18.95 4.59
C LYS A 159 -2.68 -18.77 3.42
N ALA A 160 -2.47 -17.53 3.03
CA ALA A 160 -1.35 -17.16 2.20
C ALA A 160 -0.32 -16.45 3.09
N VAL A 161 0.91 -16.93 3.06
CA VAL A 161 2.03 -16.31 3.77
C VAL A 161 2.96 -15.74 2.72
N MET A 162 3.27 -14.47 2.81
CA MET A 162 4.31 -13.88 1.97
C MET A 162 5.66 -14.17 2.60
N ARG A 163 6.47 -15.03 1.97
CA ARG A 163 7.85 -15.30 2.34
C ARG A 163 8.77 -14.87 1.20
N GLU A 164 9.74 -14.03 1.51
CA GLU A 164 10.78 -13.59 0.56
C GLU A 164 10.23 -12.97 -0.74
N GLY A 165 9.12 -12.23 -0.64
CA GLY A 165 8.47 -11.60 -1.81
C GLY A 165 7.65 -12.57 -2.68
N LYS A 166 7.45 -13.83 -2.23
CA LYS A 166 6.60 -14.83 -2.88
C LYS A 166 5.41 -15.18 -2.02
N ILE A 167 4.25 -15.31 -2.64
CA ILE A 167 3.03 -15.78 -1.98
C ILE A 167 3.07 -17.30 -1.96
N GLU A 168 3.15 -17.89 -0.78
CA GLU A 168 3.02 -19.34 -0.56
C GLU A 168 1.64 -19.62 0.01
N TYR A 169 0.91 -20.56 -0.61
CA TYR A 169 -0.40 -21.01 -0.13
C TYR A 169 -0.22 -22.21 0.76
N ASP A 170 -0.76 -22.17 1.98
CA ASP A 170 -0.80 -23.32 2.86
C ASP A 170 -1.91 -24.28 2.37
N GLY A 171 -1.51 -25.44 1.88
CA GLY A 171 -2.38 -26.57 1.55
C GLY A 171 -2.66 -26.76 0.06
N ALA A 172 -1.71 -27.35 -0.62
CA ALA A 172 -1.95 -28.23 -1.77
C ALA A 172 -1.69 -29.66 -1.33
#